data_90db4fcc961c97b19ba0bd4468310b7a
#
_entry.id   90db4fcc961c97b19ba0bd4468310b7a
#
_cell.length_a   1.000
_cell.length_b   1.000
_cell.length_c   1.000
_cell.angle_alpha   90.00
_cell.angle_beta   90.00
_cell.angle_gamma   90.00
#
_symmetry.space_group_name_H-M   'P 1'
#
loop_
_entity.id
_entity.type
_entity.pdbx_description
1 polymer ?
#
loop_
_entity_poly.entity_id
_entity_poly.type
_entity_poly.pdbx_seq_one_letter_code
_entity_poly.pdbx_strand_id
1 'polypeptide(L)'
;MSLSAILPALLLMLGVGFFVANLRVTWLFVKFSRLRSAAVLTWQGPRPPYYGLILVLGVVFALLILFKLVIQERPPTQTFGEGMMFLYYSCAVPLSLRIARGFYENGIWAESGFVLYSEIGGLTWRENNEITLVVNRMDRLARRLVVPKQHYGEARRLLRDKIASDDLRFSGKSLDLGRQDERDDV
;
A
#
# COMPACT_ATOMS: atom_id res chain seq x y z
N MET A 1 -31.21 -24.92 -2.54
CA MET A 1 -30.76 -23.78 -3.36
C MET A 1 -30.01 -24.33 -4.55
N SER A 2 -30.45 -24.01 -5.76
CA SER A 2 -29.80 -24.52 -6.98
C SER A 2 -28.45 -23.85 -7.20
N LEU A 3 -27.45 -24.59 -7.67
CA LEU A 3 -26.11 -24.10 -7.97
C LEU A 3 -26.12 -22.87 -8.91
N SER A 4 -27.14 -22.82 -9.78
CA SER A 4 -27.40 -21.73 -10.74
C SER A 4 -27.77 -20.39 -10.08
N ALA A 5 -28.26 -20.38 -8.84
CA ALA A 5 -28.57 -19.16 -8.10
C ALA A 5 -27.42 -18.70 -7.19
N ILE A 6 -26.57 -19.63 -6.74
CA ILE A 6 -25.45 -19.34 -5.85
C ILE A 6 -24.33 -18.62 -6.60
N LEU A 7 -23.99 -19.07 -7.80
CA LEU A 7 -22.88 -18.50 -8.58
C LEU A 7 -23.03 -17.02 -8.90
N PRO A 8 -24.19 -16.51 -9.39
CA PRO A 8 -24.37 -15.08 -9.61
C PRO A 8 -24.30 -14.25 -8.34
N ALA A 9 -24.85 -14.75 -7.22
CA ALA A 9 -24.77 -14.06 -5.94
C ALA A 9 -23.32 -13.93 -5.44
N LEU A 10 -22.54 -15.00 -5.59
CA LEU A 10 -21.12 -15.02 -5.20
C LEU A 10 -20.29 -14.07 -6.08
N LEU A 11 -20.52 -14.04 -7.38
CA LEU A 11 -19.87 -13.11 -8.31
C LEU A 11 -20.23 -11.65 -7.99
N LEU A 12 -21.48 -11.38 -7.61
CA LEU A 12 -21.91 -10.05 -7.18
C LEU A 12 -21.20 -9.63 -5.90
N MET A 13 -21.13 -10.50 -4.90
CA MET A 13 -20.41 -10.21 -3.64
C MET A 13 -18.92 -9.95 -3.88
N LEU A 14 -18.28 -10.77 -4.70
CA LEU A 14 -16.89 -10.54 -5.12
C LEU A 14 -16.75 -9.22 -5.86
N GLY A 15 -17.65 -8.90 -6.77
CA GLY A 15 -17.69 -7.63 -7.49
C GLY A 15 -17.75 -6.42 -6.58
N VAL A 16 -18.59 -6.46 -5.55
CA VAL A 16 -18.68 -5.39 -4.53
C VAL A 16 -17.35 -5.29 -3.75
N GLY A 17 -16.76 -6.41 -3.34
CA GLY A 17 -15.46 -6.42 -2.66
C GLY A 17 -14.35 -5.80 -3.51
N PHE A 18 -14.26 -6.15 -4.78
CA PHE A 18 -13.29 -5.58 -5.71
C PHE A 18 -13.59 -4.11 -6.05
N PHE A 19 -14.85 -3.71 -6.10
CA PHE A 19 -15.24 -2.30 -6.26
C PHE A 19 -14.69 -1.45 -5.11
N VAL A 20 -14.90 -1.88 -3.85
CA VAL A 20 -14.36 -1.19 -2.67
C VAL A 20 -12.83 -1.15 -2.70
N ALA A 21 -12.18 -2.26 -3.10
CA ALA A 21 -10.73 -2.32 -3.24
C ALA A 21 -10.20 -1.33 -4.30
N ASN A 22 -10.86 -1.26 -5.46
CA ASN A 22 -10.54 -0.30 -6.54
C ASN A 22 -10.67 1.16 -6.05
N LEU A 23 -11.77 1.49 -5.37
CA LEU A 23 -11.96 2.83 -4.79
C LEU A 23 -10.87 3.18 -3.78
N ARG A 24 -10.52 2.24 -2.90
CA ARG A 24 -9.46 2.43 -1.91
C ARG A 24 -8.11 2.71 -2.56
N VAL A 25 -7.73 1.93 -3.58
CA VAL A 25 -6.44 2.11 -4.29
C VAL A 25 -6.43 3.45 -5.02
N THR A 26 -7.52 3.79 -5.72
CA THR A 26 -7.66 5.08 -6.40
C THR A 26 -7.53 6.25 -5.42
N TRP A 27 -8.19 6.18 -4.28
CA TRP A 27 -8.11 7.21 -3.24
C TRP A 27 -6.69 7.34 -2.69
N LEU A 28 -6.00 6.22 -2.40
CA LEU A 28 -4.61 6.22 -1.96
C LEU A 28 -3.70 6.85 -3.01
N PHE A 29 -3.90 6.54 -4.28
CA PHE A 29 -3.12 7.11 -5.37
C PHE A 29 -3.34 8.61 -5.53
N VAL A 30 -4.58 9.09 -5.44
CA VAL A 30 -4.90 10.53 -5.45
C VAL A 30 -4.22 11.24 -4.27
N LYS A 31 -4.31 10.65 -3.07
CA LYS A 31 -3.62 11.17 -1.88
C LYS A 31 -2.10 11.23 -2.09
N PHE A 32 -1.51 10.16 -2.63
CA PHE A 32 -0.08 10.10 -2.97
C PHE A 32 0.31 11.18 -3.98
N SER A 33 -0.47 11.35 -5.05
CA SER A 33 -0.20 12.35 -6.09
C SER A 33 -0.18 13.77 -5.53
N ARG A 34 -1.05 14.07 -4.56
CA ARG A 34 -1.08 15.38 -3.88
C ARG A 34 0.12 15.59 -2.95
N LEU A 35 0.63 14.54 -2.34
CA LEU A 35 1.75 14.59 -1.40
C LEU A 35 3.11 14.42 -2.08
N ARG A 36 3.15 14.11 -3.37
CA ARG A 36 4.39 13.81 -4.10
C ARG A 36 5.40 14.97 -4.07
N SER A 37 4.94 16.22 -4.08
CA SER A 37 5.81 17.41 -4.01
C SER A 37 6.50 17.58 -2.66
N ALA A 38 5.93 17.01 -1.59
CA ALA A 38 6.46 17.04 -0.22
C ALA A 38 7.29 15.79 0.13
N ALA A 39 7.71 15.01 -0.88
CA ALA A 39 8.53 13.81 -0.68
C ALA A 39 9.99 14.21 -0.35
N VAL A 40 10.52 13.72 0.78
CA VAL A 40 11.90 13.96 1.22
C VAL A 40 12.79 12.79 0.85
N LEU A 41 12.41 11.58 1.28
CA LEU A 41 13.14 10.34 1.00
C LEU A 41 12.15 9.24 0.66
N THR A 42 12.09 8.82 -0.60
CA THR A 42 11.10 7.85 -1.04
C THR A 42 11.70 6.77 -1.95
N TRP A 43 11.10 5.57 -1.89
CA TRP A 43 11.46 4.45 -2.75
C TRP A 43 10.22 3.68 -3.16
N GLN A 44 10.33 2.92 -4.23
CA GLN A 44 9.26 2.03 -4.68
C GLN A 44 9.23 0.76 -3.82
N GLY A 45 8.04 0.31 -3.46
CA GLY A 45 7.87 -0.98 -2.80
C GLY A 45 8.28 -2.15 -3.71
N PRO A 46 8.62 -3.32 -3.13
CA PRO A 46 8.90 -4.51 -3.92
C PRO A 46 7.65 -4.92 -4.72
N ARG A 47 7.88 -5.45 -5.91
CA ARG A 47 6.79 -6.02 -6.71
C ARG A 47 6.23 -7.25 -6.00
N PRO A 48 4.91 -7.44 -5.98
CA PRO A 48 4.33 -8.64 -5.38
C PRO A 48 4.87 -9.89 -6.09
N PRO A 49 5.05 -10.99 -5.35
CA PRO A 49 5.34 -12.26 -5.98
C PRO A 49 4.22 -12.59 -6.99
N TYR A 50 4.58 -13.23 -8.08
CA TYR A 50 3.64 -13.59 -9.15
C TYR A 50 2.95 -12.40 -9.86
N TYR A 51 3.59 -11.22 -9.91
CA TYR A 51 3.05 -10.03 -10.58
C TYR A 51 2.63 -10.32 -12.03
N GLY A 52 3.43 -11.13 -12.76
CA GLY A 52 3.07 -11.58 -14.13
C GLY A 52 1.76 -12.35 -14.17
N LEU A 53 1.52 -13.26 -13.22
CA LEU A 53 0.27 -14.02 -13.11
C LEU A 53 -0.93 -13.09 -12.85
N ILE A 54 -0.74 -12.06 -12.03
CA ILE A 54 -1.78 -11.05 -11.75
C ILE A 54 -2.20 -10.34 -13.06
N LEU A 55 -1.24 -9.97 -13.91
CA LEU A 55 -1.54 -9.36 -15.21
C LEU A 55 -2.24 -10.32 -16.16
N VAL A 56 -1.82 -11.59 -16.19
CA VAL A 56 -2.50 -12.64 -16.99
C VAL A 56 -3.95 -12.80 -16.54
N LEU A 57 -4.24 -12.79 -15.24
CA LEU A 57 -5.62 -12.81 -14.74
C LEU A 57 -6.43 -11.62 -15.26
N GLY A 58 -5.83 -10.43 -15.32
CA GLY A 58 -6.46 -9.26 -15.94
C GLY A 58 -6.87 -9.52 -17.39
N VAL A 59 -5.97 -10.10 -18.20
CA VAL A 59 -6.26 -10.46 -19.60
C VAL A 59 -7.37 -11.51 -19.68
N VAL A 60 -7.34 -12.53 -18.83
CA VAL A 60 -8.39 -13.58 -18.78
C VAL A 60 -9.76 -12.96 -18.48
N PHE A 61 -9.85 -12.04 -17.51
CA PHE A 61 -11.12 -11.36 -17.23
C PHE A 61 -11.58 -10.46 -18.38
N ALA A 62 -10.65 -9.78 -19.08
CA ALA A 62 -11.00 -9.02 -20.28
C ALA A 62 -11.65 -9.90 -21.35
N LEU A 63 -11.04 -11.07 -21.63
CA LEU A 63 -11.56 -12.04 -22.60
C LEU A 63 -12.91 -12.62 -22.17
N LEU A 64 -13.10 -12.93 -20.89
CA LEU A 64 -14.37 -13.40 -20.35
C LEU A 64 -15.48 -12.36 -20.49
N ILE A 65 -15.19 -11.08 -20.20
CA ILE A 65 -16.14 -9.99 -20.37
C ILE A 65 -16.52 -9.86 -21.86
N LEU A 66 -15.52 -9.82 -22.73
CA LEU A 66 -15.75 -9.71 -24.18
C LEU A 66 -16.61 -10.87 -24.68
N PHE A 67 -16.29 -12.11 -24.29
CA PHE A 67 -17.07 -13.29 -24.63
C PHE A 67 -18.54 -13.17 -24.17
N LYS A 68 -18.77 -12.75 -22.93
CA LYS A 68 -20.13 -12.60 -22.38
C LYS A 68 -20.92 -11.49 -23.07
N LEU A 69 -20.28 -10.36 -23.36
CA LEU A 69 -20.96 -9.20 -23.98
C LEU A 69 -21.22 -9.44 -25.47
N VAL A 70 -20.24 -10.00 -26.22
CA VAL A 70 -20.31 -10.09 -27.68
C VAL A 70 -20.96 -11.39 -28.12
N ILE A 71 -20.59 -12.54 -27.52
CA ILE A 71 -21.06 -13.85 -27.98
C ILE A 71 -22.32 -14.30 -27.25
N GLN A 72 -22.41 -14.03 -25.92
CA GLN A 72 -23.60 -14.38 -25.14
C GLN A 72 -24.64 -13.26 -25.10
N GLU A 73 -24.36 -12.09 -25.66
CA GLU A 73 -25.24 -10.90 -25.67
C GLU A 73 -25.81 -10.54 -24.29
N ARG A 74 -25.03 -10.82 -23.23
CA ARG A 74 -25.49 -10.55 -21.84
C ARG A 74 -25.41 -9.05 -21.54
N PRO A 75 -26.38 -8.51 -20.78
CA PRO A 75 -26.35 -7.13 -20.39
C PRO A 75 -25.13 -6.84 -19.48
N PRO A 76 -24.54 -5.63 -19.56
CA PRO A 76 -23.35 -5.23 -18.75
C PRO A 76 -23.53 -5.43 -17.26
N THR A 77 -24.76 -5.35 -16.75
CA THR A 77 -25.08 -5.56 -15.33
C THR A 77 -24.74 -6.96 -14.84
N GLN A 78 -24.80 -7.96 -15.72
CA GLN A 78 -24.46 -9.35 -15.37
C GLN A 78 -22.95 -9.63 -15.43
N THR A 79 -22.13 -8.70 -15.93
CA THR A 79 -20.67 -8.79 -15.98
C THR A 79 -19.99 -7.87 -14.96
N PHE A 80 -20.77 -7.31 -14.02
CA PHE A 80 -20.24 -6.38 -13.02
C PHE A 80 -19.10 -6.96 -12.18
N GLY A 81 -19.25 -8.21 -11.71
CA GLY A 81 -18.23 -8.90 -10.91
C GLY A 81 -16.90 -9.03 -11.65
N GLU A 82 -16.96 -9.57 -12.87
CA GLU A 82 -15.79 -9.75 -13.73
C GLU A 82 -15.16 -8.39 -14.12
N GLY A 83 -16.00 -7.38 -14.38
CA GLY A 83 -15.56 -6.02 -14.67
C GLY A 83 -14.76 -5.40 -13.52
N MET A 84 -15.21 -5.57 -12.28
CA MET A 84 -14.50 -5.07 -11.10
C MET A 84 -13.19 -5.83 -10.86
N MET A 85 -13.16 -7.16 -11.10
CA MET A 85 -11.93 -7.94 -11.04
C MET A 85 -10.94 -7.53 -12.14
N PHE A 86 -11.41 -7.33 -13.36
CA PHE A 86 -10.60 -6.83 -14.47
C PHE A 86 -9.94 -5.49 -14.10
N LEU A 87 -10.71 -4.52 -13.63
CA LEU A 87 -10.19 -3.21 -13.20
C LEU A 87 -9.16 -3.35 -12.07
N TYR A 88 -9.40 -4.26 -11.13
CA TYR A 88 -8.46 -4.48 -10.04
C TYR A 88 -7.11 -5.01 -10.53
N TYR A 89 -7.12 -6.09 -11.30
CA TYR A 89 -5.88 -6.73 -11.76
C TYR A 89 -5.15 -5.93 -12.82
N SER A 90 -5.88 -5.28 -13.73
CA SER A 90 -5.28 -4.54 -14.86
C SER A 90 -4.92 -3.08 -14.53
N CYS A 91 -5.61 -2.45 -13.57
CA CYS A 91 -5.43 -1.04 -13.26
C CYS A 91 -5.02 -0.80 -11.80
N ALA A 92 -5.79 -1.30 -10.82
CA ALA A 92 -5.54 -0.97 -9.43
C ALA A 92 -4.22 -1.55 -8.90
N VAL A 93 -3.88 -2.80 -9.23
CA VAL A 93 -2.60 -3.40 -8.81
C VAL A 93 -1.41 -2.64 -9.41
N PRO A 94 -1.30 -2.41 -10.74
CA PRO A 94 -0.24 -1.57 -11.31
C PRO A 94 -0.18 -0.16 -10.72
N LEU A 95 -1.33 0.45 -10.45
CA LEU A 95 -1.42 1.77 -9.85
C LEU A 95 -0.86 1.79 -8.43
N SER A 96 -1.15 0.77 -7.63
CA SER A 96 -0.63 0.64 -6.27
C SER A 96 0.89 0.56 -6.19
N LEU A 97 1.54 -0.01 -7.22
CA LEU A 97 3.00 -0.10 -7.32
C LEU A 97 3.68 1.24 -7.62
N ARG A 98 2.93 2.21 -8.16
CA ARG A 98 3.44 3.57 -8.40
C ARG A 98 3.46 4.43 -7.14
N ILE A 99 2.80 3.99 -6.07
CA ILE A 99 2.80 4.69 -4.79
C ILE A 99 4.15 4.46 -4.12
N ALA A 100 4.98 5.52 -4.08
CA ALA A 100 6.26 5.47 -3.39
C ALA A 100 6.05 5.48 -1.87
N ARG A 101 6.82 4.67 -1.17
CA ARG A 101 6.89 4.58 0.29
C ARG A 101 8.05 5.45 0.79
N GLY A 102 8.01 5.84 2.05
CA GLY A 102 9.11 6.59 2.66
C GLY A 102 8.66 7.80 3.47
N PHE A 103 9.54 8.79 3.54
CA PHE A 103 9.41 9.96 4.38
C PHE A 103 9.02 11.17 3.56
N TYR A 104 8.06 11.92 4.09
CA TYR A 104 7.54 13.16 3.55
C TYR A 104 7.72 14.27 4.59
N GLU A 105 7.57 15.53 4.21
CA GLU A 105 7.72 16.67 5.12
C GLU A 105 6.87 16.52 6.39
N ASN A 106 5.62 16.04 6.25
CA ASN A 106 4.64 16.02 7.34
C ASN A 106 4.31 14.61 7.85
N GLY A 107 4.99 13.55 7.38
CA GLY A 107 4.66 12.19 7.80
C GLY A 107 5.39 11.09 7.05
N ILE A 108 4.96 9.86 7.29
CA ILE A 108 5.56 8.64 6.75
C ILE A 108 4.52 7.90 5.90
N TRP A 109 4.87 7.54 4.67
CA TRP A 109 4.08 6.63 3.85
C TRP A 109 4.53 5.19 4.09
N ALA A 110 3.80 4.47 4.91
CA ALA A 110 4.02 3.05 5.20
C ALA A 110 3.23 2.15 4.22
N GLU A 111 3.34 0.83 4.37
CA GLU A 111 2.69 -0.15 3.46
C GLU A 111 1.18 0.05 3.31
N SER A 112 0.50 0.41 4.37
CA SER A 112 -0.96 0.56 4.40
C SER A 112 -1.47 1.99 4.26
N GLY A 113 -0.58 2.96 3.95
CA GLY A 113 -0.91 4.36 3.68
C GLY A 113 -0.12 5.36 4.51
N PHE A 114 -0.49 6.63 4.41
CA PHE A 114 0.18 7.76 5.01
C PHE A 114 -0.16 7.94 6.49
N VAL A 115 0.84 8.24 7.33
CA VAL A 115 0.72 8.57 8.76
C VAL A 115 1.36 9.93 8.99
N LEU A 116 0.65 10.86 9.58
CA LEU A 116 1.21 12.14 10.00
C LEU A 116 2.19 11.94 11.17
N TYR A 117 3.23 12.77 11.26
CA TYR A 117 4.15 12.73 12.40
C TYR A 117 3.41 12.96 13.73
N SER A 118 2.42 13.84 13.77
CA SER A 118 1.57 14.08 14.94
C SER A 118 0.73 12.90 15.41
N GLU A 119 0.50 11.90 14.53
CA GLU A 119 -0.26 10.69 14.85
C GLU A 119 0.63 9.54 15.34
N ILE A 120 1.95 9.73 15.34
CA ILE A 120 2.92 8.70 15.71
C ILE A 120 3.09 8.70 17.22
N GLY A 121 2.71 7.61 17.86
CA GLY A 121 2.90 7.38 19.30
C GLY A 121 4.19 6.63 19.63
N GLY A 122 4.88 6.07 18.65
CA GLY A 122 6.16 5.38 18.84
C GLY A 122 6.72 4.83 17.54
N LEU A 123 8.03 4.70 17.47
CA LEU A 123 8.77 4.11 16.36
C LEU A 123 9.69 3.00 16.89
N THR A 124 9.77 1.91 16.17
CA THR A 124 10.65 0.78 16.54
C THR A 124 11.31 0.23 15.29
N TRP A 125 12.63 0.11 15.31
CA TRP A 125 13.38 -0.60 14.29
C TRP A 125 13.38 -2.10 14.57
N ARG A 126 13.21 -2.88 13.51
CA ARG A 126 13.39 -4.33 13.54
C ARG A 126 14.38 -4.69 12.45
N GLU A 127 15.54 -5.16 12.86
CA GLU A 127 16.64 -5.58 11.99
C GLU A 127 16.66 -7.12 11.94
N ASN A 128 15.93 -7.67 11.00
CA ASN A 128 16.00 -9.10 10.64
C ASN A 128 16.63 -9.20 9.24
N ASN A 129 16.10 -10.08 8.37
CA ASN A 129 16.51 -10.16 6.96
C ASN A 129 16.22 -8.85 6.21
N GLU A 130 15.21 -8.10 6.63
CA GLU A 130 14.83 -6.79 6.12
C GLU A 130 14.76 -5.78 7.26
N ILE A 131 15.28 -4.57 7.00
CA ILE A 131 15.18 -3.45 7.95
C ILE A 131 13.75 -2.91 7.88
N THR A 132 13.03 -3.04 8.97
CA THR A 132 11.63 -2.63 9.05
C THR A 132 11.44 -1.58 10.13
N LEU A 133 10.92 -0.42 9.74
CA LEU A 133 10.44 0.59 10.67
C LEU A 133 8.97 0.30 11.01
N VAL A 134 8.69 0.04 12.26
CA VAL A 134 7.34 -0.13 12.78
C VAL A 134 6.85 1.21 13.32
N VAL A 135 5.83 1.76 12.70
CA VAL A 135 5.21 3.04 13.06
C VAL A 135 3.97 2.74 13.90
N ASN A 136 4.06 2.95 15.20
CA ASN A 136 2.94 2.81 16.11
C ASN A 136 2.11 4.10 16.11
N ARG A 137 0.82 3.99 15.84
CA ARG A 137 -0.12 5.11 15.95
C ARG A 137 -0.77 5.11 17.32
N MET A 138 -1.12 6.31 17.85
CA MET A 138 -1.71 6.45 19.18
C MET A 138 -2.99 5.63 19.34
N ASP A 139 -3.88 5.63 18.32
CA ASP A 139 -5.23 5.04 18.43
C ASP A 139 -5.51 3.92 17.41
N ARG A 140 -4.50 3.43 16.68
CA ARG A 140 -4.70 2.47 15.59
C ARG A 140 -3.58 1.46 15.49
N LEU A 141 -3.80 0.43 14.68
CA LEU A 141 -2.82 -0.60 14.38
C LEU A 141 -1.50 -0.02 13.86
N ALA A 142 -0.40 -0.59 14.32
CA ALA A 142 0.94 -0.28 13.85
C ALA A 142 1.08 -0.53 12.34
N ARG A 143 1.86 0.30 11.68
CA ARG A 143 2.16 0.19 10.26
C ARG A 143 3.63 -0.15 10.05
N ARG A 144 3.90 -0.94 9.04
CA ARG A 144 5.25 -1.36 8.69
C ARG A 144 5.75 -0.57 7.49
N LEU A 145 7.00 -0.16 7.54
CA LEU A 145 7.74 0.42 6.44
C LEU A 145 9.04 -0.37 6.27
N VAL A 146 9.16 -1.13 5.19
CA VAL A 146 10.42 -1.79 4.84
C VAL A 146 11.34 -0.75 4.24
N VAL A 147 12.52 -0.57 4.84
CA VAL A 147 13.54 0.40 4.41
C VAL A 147 14.65 -0.36 3.69
N PRO A 148 14.93 -0.05 2.41
CA PRO A 148 16.06 -0.64 1.71
C PRO A 148 17.37 -0.31 2.41
N LYS A 149 18.32 -1.25 2.44
CA LYS A 149 19.61 -1.08 3.12
C LYS A 149 20.36 0.18 2.68
N GLN A 150 20.28 0.53 1.39
CA GLN A 150 20.89 1.74 0.82
C GLN A 150 20.34 3.06 1.37
N HIS A 151 19.11 3.07 1.89
CA HIS A 151 18.46 4.27 2.46
C HIS A 151 18.40 4.25 3.99
N TYR A 152 19.02 3.24 4.63
CA TYR A 152 18.90 3.08 6.08
C TYR A 152 19.54 4.23 6.86
N GLY A 153 20.79 4.59 6.54
CA GLY A 153 21.49 5.69 7.22
C GLY A 153 20.77 7.01 7.04
N GLU A 154 20.30 7.29 5.81
CA GLU A 154 19.58 8.52 5.48
C GLU A 154 18.22 8.59 6.20
N ALA A 155 17.48 7.49 6.24
CA ALA A 155 16.21 7.38 6.97
C ALA A 155 16.39 7.60 8.47
N ARG A 156 17.47 7.02 9.04
CA ARG A 156 17.81 7.16 10.46
C ARG A 156 18.20 8.60 10.81
N ARG A 157 19.02 9.24 9.97
CA ARG A 157 19.38 10.65 10.13
C ARG A 157 18.15 11.55 10.08
N LEU A 158 17.29 11.37 9.08
CA LEU A 158 16.06 12.15 8.93
C LEU A 158 15.13 12.01 10.14
N LEU A 159 14.98 10.80 10.68
CA LEU A 159 14.19 10.58 11.90
C LEU A 159 14.80 11.28 13.10
N ARG A 160 16.13 11.24 13.26
CA ARG A 160 16.85 11.94 14.32
C ARG A 160 16.62 13.45 14.25
N ASP A 161 16.72 14.03 13.04
CA ASP A 161 16.50 15.45 12.81
C ASP A 161 15.04 15.84 13.13
N LYS A 162 14.06 15.00 12.74
CA LYS A 162 12.63 15.21 13.04
C LYS A 162 12.30 15.09 14.52
N ILE A 163 13.02 14.26 15.26
CA ILE A 163 12.90 14.18 16.72
C ILE A 163 13.53 15.41 17.38
N ALA A 164 14.69 15.85 16.91
CA ALA A 164 15.37 17.03 17.43
C ALA A 164 14.57 18.32 17.21
N SER A 165 13.81 18.41 16.11
CA SER A 165 12.92 19.56 15.82
C SER A 165 11.57 19.52 16.54
N ASP A 166 11.31 18.53 17.41
CA ASP A 166 10.02 18.29 18.11
C ASP A 166 8.81 18.07 17.16
N ASP A 167 9.08 17.77 15.89
CA ASP A 167 8.04 17.40 14.92
C ASP A 167 7.42 16.02 15.23
N LEU A 168 8.22 15.15 15.89
CA LEU A 168 7.82 13.83 16.37
C LEU A 168 7.69 13.85 17.89
N ARG A 169 6.46 13.86 18.38
CA ARG A 169 6.17 13.81 19.82
C ARG A 169 5.86 12.38 20.23
N PHE A 170 6.67 11.82 21.11
CA PHE A 170 6.42 10.52 21.71
C PHE A 170 5.72 10.67 23.05
N SER A 171 4.50 10.15 23.17
CA SER A 171 3.87 9.96 24.47
C SER A 171 4.25 8.59 25.03
N GLY A 172 5.38 8.52 25.75
CA GLY A 172 5.53 7.48 26.74
C GLY A 172 6.50 6.33 26.56
N LYS A 173 7.33 6.17 25.52
CA LYS A 173 8.50 5.26 25.55
C LYS A 173 9.58 5.78 24.61
N SER A 174 10.82 5.83 25.15
CA SER A 174 12.00 6.21 24.39
C SER A 174 12.14 5.36 23.12
N LEU A 175 12.43 6.02 22.01
CA LEU A 175 12.85 5.39 20.79
C LEU A 175 14.14 4.62 21.05
N ASP A 176 14.11 3.31 20.95
CA ASP A 176 15.33 2.53 20.90
C ASP A 176 15.87 2.62 19.47
N LEU A 177 16.72 3.62 19.23
CA LEU A 177 17.41 3.81 17.94
C LEU A 177 18.57 2.80 17.75
N GLY A 178 18.66 1.80 18.63
CA GLY A 178 19.82 0.91 18.72
C GLY A 178 21.04 1.65 19.26
N ARG A 179 21.98 0.93 19.86
CA ARG A 179 23.31 1.47 20.19
C ARG A 179 23.95 2.00 18.92
N GLN A 180 24.71 3.10 19.04
CA GLN A 180 25.59 3.59 17.98
C GLN A 180 26.31 2.41 17.33
N ASP A 181 25.91 2.05 16.13
CA ASP A 181 26.56 1.02 15.35
C ASP A 181 27.65 1.75 14.54
N GLU A 182 28.85 1.20 14.50
CA GLU A 182 30.01 1.73 13.75
C GLU A 182 29.74 1.97 12.24
N ARG A 183 28.51 1.68 11.81
CA ARG A 183 28.02 1.89 10.43
C ARG A 183 27.54 3.32 10.15
N ASP A 184 27.49 4.19 11.15
CA ASP A 184 27.04 5.58 10.98
C ASP A 184 28.16 6.50 10.46
N ASP A 185 29.40 6.00 10.33
CA ASP A 185 30.62 6.77 9.98
C ASP A 185 31.13 6.52 8.56
N VAL A 186 30.25 6.04 7.61
CA VAL A 186 30.62 5.87 6.20
C VAL A 186 29.78 6.74 5.29
#